data_762a2021c45b0fee421e05e05310367a
#
_entry.id   762a2021c45b0fee421e05e05310367a
#
_cell.length_a   1.000
_cell.length_b   1.000
_cell.length_c   1.000
_cell.angle_alpha   90.00
_cell.angle_beta   90.00
_cell.angle_gamma   90.00
#
_symmetry.space_group_name_H-M   'P 1'
#
loop_
_entity.id
_entity.type
_entity.pdbx_description
1 polymer ?
#
loop_
_entity_poly.entity_id
_entity_poly.type
_entity_poly.pdbx_seq_one_letter_code
_entity_poly.pdbx_strand_id
1 'polypeptide(L)'
;SVSRGLGDVYKRQDKDVDKHVITCYYNITDKEEHMEQSIRLDKDSKVPIHQQLYSYIKERIAEGFYKENEIIPSEKEMQEMFEVSRITVRRAISDLEHDGYLIKRKGRGTIVCPQKKERDMSVFNSFSGDAKVKGDKPGSIILHCKEVEASVKIAEMLQVETGEKVYSLKRLRLLNGRIIALNETYVSGRLGFALRGEDFDSTTSLYEYLEQHGIVLGSADETVEAKMATSEIRRELFLEESKPLVYKERVTYDMNGRPVEFSENSYLSDSYKYYIHITNVRGEGNTGEKV
;
A
#
# COMPACT_ATOMS: atom_id res chain seq x y z
N SER A 1 -20.33 20.66 1.81
CA SER A 1 -20.38 20.16 0.41
C SER A 1 -19.29 19.13 0.10
N VAL A 2 -18.24 19.03 0.91
CA VAL A 2 -17.14 18.03 0.75
C VAL A 2 -17.63 16.61 1.06
N SER A 3 -18.58 16.43 1.97
CA SER A 3 -19.09 15.11 2.37
C SER A 3 -19.88 14.37 1.27
N ARG A 4 -20.47 15.10 0.31
CA ARG A 4 -21.24 14.48 -0.80
C ARG A 4 -20.31 13.87 -1.87
N GLY A 5 -19.18 14.50 -2.15
CA GLY A 5 -18.22 14.00 -3.13
C GLY A 5 -17.50 12.72 -2.66
N LEU A 6 -17.21 12.63 -1.37
CA LEU A 6 -16.53 11.46 -0.77
C LEU A 6 -17.42 10.22 -0.73
N GLY A 7 -18.72 10.39 -0.46
CA GLY A 7 -19.68 9.29 -0.51
C GLY A 7 -19.83 8.68 -1.93
N ASP A 8 -19.67 9.49 -2.97
CA ASP A 8 -19.78 9.05 -4.35
C ASP A 8 -18.52 8.29 -4.83
N VAL A 9 -17.33 8.62 -4.31
CA VAL A 9 -16.10 7.87 -4.58
C VAL A 9 -16.18 6.46 -3.98
N TYR A 10 -16.68 6.33 -2.76
CA TYR A 10 -16.86 5.03 -2.11
C TYR A 10 -17.96 4.18 -2.77
N LYS A 11 -19.10 4.81 -3.14
CA LYS A 11 -20.18 4.12 -3.87
C LYS A 11 -19.78 3.70 -5.29
N ARG A 12 -18.83 4.41 -5.93
CA ARG A 12 -18.27 4.01 -7.24
C ARG A 12 -17.38 2.79 -7.12
N GLN A 13 -16.64 2.61 -6.01
CA GLN A 13 -15.85 1.39 -5.78
C GLN A 13 -16.71 0.13 -5.69
N ASP A 14 -17.95 0.24 -5.15
CA ASP A 14 -18.89 -0.90 -5.08
C ASP A 14 -19.70 -1.10 -6.37
N LYS A 15 -19.98 -0.03 -7.14
CA LYS A 15 -20.81 -0.12 -8.36
C LYS A 15 -20.05 -0.54 -9.62
N ASP A 16 -18.74 -0.23 -9.71
CA ASP A 16 -17.92 -0.66 -10.86
C ASP A 16 -17.62 -2.16 -10.83
N VAL A 17 -17.76 -2.84 -9.66
CA VAL A 17 -17.66 -4.30 -9.57
C VAL A 17 -18.80 -4.99 -10.33
N ASP A 18 -19.99 -4.40 -10.40
CA ASP A 18 -21.14 -5.02 -11.11
C ASP A 18 -21.11 -4.84 -12.64
N LYS A 19 -20.43 -3.80 -13.15
CA LYS A 19 -20.28 -3.61 -14.61
C LYS A 19 -19.17 -4.45 -15.22
N HIS A 20 -18.19 -4.89 -14.43
CA HIS A 20 -17.09 -5.73 -14.94
C HIS A 20 -17.44 -7.20 -15.11
N VAL A 21 -18.53 -7.66 -14.52
CA VAL A 21 -19.02 -9.05 -14.69
C VAL A 21 -19.46 -9.32 -16.14
N ILE A 22 -19.96 -8.29 -16.85
CA ILE A 22 -20.38 -8.44 -18.26
C ILE A 22 -19.20 -8.35 -19.23
N THR A 23 -18.13 -7.63 -18.87
CA THR A 23 -16.91 -7.49 -19.71
C THR A 23 -16.01 -8.73 -19.64
N CYS A 24 -16.12 -9.57 -18.60
CA CYS A 24 -15.31 -10.79 -18.48
C CYS A 24 -15.63 -11.84 -19.56
N TYR A 25 -16.85 -11.86 -20.10
CA TYR A 25 -17.20 -12.83 -21.18
C TYR A 25 -16.54 -12.50 -22.52
N TYR A 26 -16.19 -11.24 -22.78
CA TYR A 26 -15.52 -10.83 -24.03
C TYR A 26 -13.98 -10.90 -23.96
N ASN A 27 -13.39 -10.95 -22.77
CA ASN A 27 -11.94 -11.05 -22.62
C ASN A 27 -11.41 -12.50 -22.55
N ILE A 28 -12.30 -13.50 -22.58
CA ILE A 28 -11.89 -14.92 -22.56
C ILE A 28 -11.24 -15.30 -23.90
N THR A 29 -11.72 -14.77 -25.02
CA THR A 29 -11.19 -15.09 -26.35
C THR A 29 -9.81 -14.54 -26.61
N ASP A 30 -9.47 -13.34 -26.11
CA ASP A 30 -8.11 -12.76 -26.20
C ASP A 30 -7.10 -13.46 -25.27
N LYS A 31 -7.59 -14.06 -24.16
CA LYS A 31 -6.74 -14.83 -23.24
C LYS A 31 -6.46 -16.25 -23.76
N GLU A 32 -7.32 -16.80 -24.58
CA GLU A 32 -7.10 -18.13 -25.17
C GLU A 32 -5.91 -18.12 -26.15
N GLU A 33 -5.67 -17.04 -26.91
CA GLU A 33 -4.50 -16.94 -27.79
C GLU A 33 -3.17 -16.80 -27.05
N HIS A 34 -3.15 -16.25 -25.82
CA HIS A 34 -1.97 -16.20 -24.96
C HIS A 34 -1.83 -17.44 -24.03
N MET A 35 -2.82 -18.30 -24.00
CA MET A 35 -2.81 -19.56 -23.23
C MET A 35 -2.11 -20.72 -23.96
N GLU A 36 -1.77 -20.57 -25.25
CA GLU A 36 -1.09 -21.63 -26.03
C GLU A 36 0.37 -21.92 -25.61
N GLN A 37 0.96 -21.17 -24.70
CA GLN A 37 2.12 -21.66 -23.95
C GLN A 37 1.62 -22.48 -22.75
N SER A 38 1.06 -23.65 -23.02
CA SER A 38 0.65 -24.64 -22.04
C SER A 38 1.86 -25.04 -21.20
N ILE A 39 1.97 -24.45 -20.00
CA ILE A 39 2.88 -25.01 -18.98
C ILE A 39 2.28 -26.34 -18.58
N ARG A 40 2.88 -27.42 -19.08
CA ARG A 40 2.56 -28.76 -18.61
C ARG A 40 3.12 -28.89 -17.19
N LEU A 41 2.22 -29.10 -16.24
CA LEU A 41 2.63 -29.45 -14.88
C LEU A 41 3.42 -30.78 -14.98
N ASP A 42 4.63 -30.78 -14.45
CA ASP A 42 5.53 -31.95 -14.54
C ASP A 42 5.14 -33.00 -13.48
N LYS A 43 4.56 -34.11 -13.96
CA LYS A 43 4.14 -35.21 -13.10
C LYS A 43 5.30 -36.03 -12.55
N ASP A 44 6.49 -35.92 -13.16
CA ASP A 44 7.70 -36.65 -12.77
C ASP A 44 8.60 -35.81 -11.85
N SER A 45 8.25 -34.55 -11.63
CA SER A 45 8.98 -33.66 -10.73
C SER A 45 8.84 -34.09 -9.27
N LYS A 46 9.89 -33.83 -8.47
CA LYS A 46 9.85 -33.98 -7.01
C LYS A 46 8.90 -32.99 -6.32
N VAL A 47 8.53 -31.90 -7.02
CA VAL A 47 7.61 -30.88 -6.52
C VAL A 47 6.17 -31.37 -6.72
N PRO A 48 5.37 -31.49 -5.66
CA PRO A 48 3.98 -31.93 -5.76
C PRO A 48 3.17 -31.06 -6.74
N ILE A 49 2.28 -31.66 -7.52
CA ILE A 49 1.50 -30.99 -8.57
C ILE A 49 0.70 -29.79 -8.01
N HIS A 50 0.14 -29.88 -6.80
CA HIS A 50 -0.58 -28.76 -6.20
C HIS A 50 0.34 -27.55 -5.90
N GLN A 51 1.61 -27.79 -5.57
CA GLN A 51 2.59 -26.72 -5.36
C GLN A 51 3.02 -26.08 -6.70
N GLN A 52 3.16 -26.87 -7.75
CA GLN A 52 3.43 -26.34 -9.09
C GLN A 52 2.27 -25.47 -9.57
N LEU A 53 1.02 -25.90 -9.37
CA LEU A 53 -0.18 -25.14 -9.70
C LEU A 53 -0.29 -23.87 -8.84
N TYR A 54 0.04 -23.95 -7.55
CA TYR A 54 0.13 -22.79 -6.66
C TYR A 54 1.13 -21.76 -7.21
N SER A 55 2.36 -22.18 -7.53
CA SER A 55 3.41 -21.30 -8.06
C SER A 55 2.99 -20.65 -9.37
N TYR A 56 2.42 -21.43 -10.27
CA TYR A 56 1.91 -20.94 -11.54
C TYR A 56 0.88 -19.83 -11.37
N ILE A 57 -0.18 -20.07 -10.58
CA ILE A 57 -1.22 -19.06 -10.37
C ILE A 57 -0.65 -17.80 -9.69
N LYS A 58 0.23 -17.99 -8.71
CA LYS A 58 0.91 -16.89 -8.04
C LYS A 58 1.74 -16.01 -8.99
N GLU A 59 2.50 -16.62 -9.90
CA GLU A 59 3.25 -15.92 -10.95
C GLU A 59 2.32 -15.16 -11.89
N ARG A 60 1.22 -15.77 -12.34
CA ARG A 60 0.23 -15.12 -13.20
C ARG A 60 -0.46 -13.93 -12.53
N ILE A 61 -0.66 -13.97 -11.21
CA ILE A 61 -1.12 -12.83 -10.42
C ILE A 61 -0.03 -11.73 -10.38
N ALA A 62 1.22 -12.10 -10.13
CA ALA A 62 2.34 -11.17 -10.06
C ALA A 62 2.61 -10.45 -11.40
N GLU A 63 2.49 -11.17 -12.52
CA GLU A 63 2.60 -10.64 -13.88
C GLU A 63 1.38 -9.80 -14.32
N GLY A 64 0.30 -9.80 -13.51
CA GLY A 64 -0.94 -9.08 -13.83
C GLY A 64 -1.83 -9.77 -14.88
N PHE A 65 -1.55 -11.02 -15.22
CA PHE A 65 -2.41 -11.83 -16.08
C PHE A 65 -3.78 -12.05 -15.42
N TYR A 66 -3.80 -12.43 -14.13
CA TYR A 66 -4.98 -12.34 -13.27
C TYR A 66 -4.90 -11.03 -12.48
N LYS A 67 -5.76 -10.08 -12.83
CA LYS A 67 -5.77 -8.74 -12.21
C LYS A 67 -6.44 -8.76 -10.84
N GLU A 68 -6.07 -7.81 -9.99
CA GLU A 68 -6.75 -7.58 -8.71
C GLU A 68 -8.26 -7.41 -8.90
N ASN A 69 -9.05 -8.05 -8.02
CA ASN A 69 -10.52 -8.14 -8.05
C ASN A 69 -11.09 -8.90 -9.27
N GLU A 70 -10.27 -9.53 -10.08
CA GLU A 70 -10.71 -10.38 -11.18
C GLU A 70 -11.07 -11.77 -10.66
N ILE A 71 -12.09 -12.40 -11.28
CA ILE A 71 -12.47 -13.78 -11.03
C ILE A 71 -11.53 -14.67 -11.84
N ILE A 72 -10.87 -15.62 -11.18
CA ILE A 72 -10.06 -16.64 -11.85
C ILE A 72 -10.93 -17.82 -12.30
N PRO A 73 -10.44 -18.68 -13.21
CA PRO A 73 -11.16 -19.88 -13.63
C PRO A 73 -11.62 -20.71 -12.44
N SER A 74 -12.80 -21.31 -12.58
CA SER A 74 -13.38 -22.16 -11.55
C SER A 74 -12.54 -23.42 -11.30
N GLU A 75 -12.76 -24.09 -10.17
CA GLU A 75 -12.07 -25.37 -9.87
C GLU A 75 -12.28 -26.40 -11.00
N LYS A 76 -13.44 -26.40 -11.66
CA LYS A 76 -13.75 -27.32 -12.75
C LYS A 76 -12.95 -26.96 -14.02
N GLU A 77 -12.96 -25.68 -14.41
CA GLU A 77 -12.20 -25.21 -15.56
C GLU A 77 -10.69 -25.45 -15.37
N MET A 78 -10.16 -25.22 -14.17
CA MET A 78 -8.75 -25.51 -13.86
C MET A 78 -8.42 -27.01 -13.94
N GLN A 79 -9.35 -27.90 -13.53
CA GLN A 79 -9.16 -29.35 -13.69
C GLN A 79 -9.02 -29.74 -15.17
N GLU A 80 -9.84 -29.15 -16.03
CA GLU A 80 -9.83 -29.38 -17.48
C GLU A 80 -8.57 -28.77 -18.11
N MET A 81 -8.21 -27.53 -17.76
CA MET A 81 -7.05 -26.83 -18.29
C MET A 81 -5.71 -27.48 -17.97
N PHE A 82 -5.54 -27.96 -16.74
CA PHE A 82 -4.25 -28.52 -16.26
C PHE A 82 -4.24 -30.05 -16.21
N GLU A 83 -5.33 -30.71 -16.60
CA GLU A 83 -5.51 -32.16 -16.56
C GLU A 83 -5.15 -32.77 -15.18
N VAL A 84 -5.60 -32.12 -14.11
CA VAL A 84 -5.34 -32.53 -12.72
C VAL A 84 -6.59 -32.86 -11.95
N SER A 85 -6.43 -33.60 -10.84
CA SER A 85 -7.55 -33.96 -9.99
C SER A 85 -8.17 -32.74 -9.27
N ARG A 86 -9.47 -32.85 -8.95
CA ARG A 86 -10.16 -31.83 -8.16
C ARG A 86 -9.49 -31.55 -6.81
N ILE A 87 -8.95 -32.58 -6.16
CA ILE A 87 -8.25 -32.46 -4.88
C ILE A 87 -7.01 -31.61 -5.04
N THR A 88 -6.25 -31.80 -6.13
CA THR A 88 -5.04 -31.02 -6.46
C THR A 88 -5.37 -29.54 -6.63
N VAL A 89 -6.41 -29.22 -7.44
CA VAL A 89 -6.85 -27.83 -7.65
C VAL A 89 -7.31 -27.19 -6.34
N ARG A 90 -8.17 -27.87 -5.59
CA ARG A 90 -8.69 -27.35 -4.32
C ARG A 90 -7.59 -27.06 -3.32
N ARG A 91 -6.57 -27.92 -3.26
CA ARG A 91 -5.42 -27.70 -2.37
C ARG A 91 -4.62 -26.46 -2.78
N ALA A 92 -4.27 -26.33 -4.06
CA ALA A 92 -3.57 -25.16 -4.56
C ALA A 92 -4.34 -23.85 -4.31
N ILE A 93 -5.67 -23.86 -4.57
CA ILE A 93 -6.51 -22.68 -4.30
C ILE A 93 -6.61 -22.41 -2.80
N SER A 94 -6.73 -23.43 -1.95
CA SER A 94 -6.77 -23.25 -0.50
C SER A 94 -5.48 -22.67 0.05
N ASP A 95 -4.33 -23.11 -0.47
CA ASP A 95 -3.01 -22.58 -0.09
C ASP A 95 -2.87 -21.10 -0.55
N LEU A 96 -3.35 -20.76 -1.76
CA LEU A 96 -3.40 -19.37 -2.25
C LEU A 96 -4.38 -18.49 -1.46
N GLU A 97 -5.51 -19.04 -0.98
CA GLU A 97 -6.43 -18.32 -0.07
C GLU A 97 -5.78 -18.08 1.29
N HIS A 98 -5.09 -19.09 1.84
CA HIS A 98 -4.37 -18.99 3.10
C HIS A 98 -3.29 -17.88 3.05
N ASP A 99 -2.56 -17.82 1.95
CA ASP A 99 -1.49 -16.85 1.71
C ASP A 99 -2.02 -15.47 1.24
N GLY A 100 -3.35 -15.32 1.12
CA GLY A 100 -4.00 -14.04 0.82
C GLY A 100 -3.92 -13.60 -0.64
N TYR A 101 -3.61 -14.51 -1.58
CA TYR A 101 -3.65 -14.22 -3.02
C TYR A 101 -5.06 -14.29 -3.59
N LEU A 102 -5.91 -15.13 -3.02
CA LEU A 102 -7.26 -15.39 -3.48
C LEU A 102 -8.28 -15.30 -2.34
N ILE A 103 -9.54 -15.06 -2.68
CA ILE A 103 -10.67 -15.15 -1.76
C ILE A 103 -11.87 -15.80 -2.46
N LYS A 104 -12.52 -16.76 -1.82
CA LYS A 104 -13.78 -17.32 -2.30
C LYS A 104 -14.95 -16.47 -1.89
N ARG A 105 -15.80 -16.09 -2.86
CA ARG A 105 -17.07 -15.38 -2.61
C ARG A 105 -18.22 -16.27 -3.04
N LYS A 106 -19.07 -16.62 -2.09
CA LYS A 106 -20.27 -17.46 -2.36
C LYS A 106 -21.11 -16.86 -3.49
N GLY A 107 -21.36 -17.64 -4.55
CA GLY A 107 -22.13 -17.19 -5.73
C GLY A 107 -21.37 -16.29 -6.72
N ARG A 108 -20.13 -15.88 -6.42
CA ARG A 108 -19.32 -15.02 -7.32
C ARG A 108 -18.07 -15.71 -7.86
N GLY A 109 -17.60 -16.76 -7.20
CA GLY A 109 -16.37 -17.46 -7.60
C GLY A 109 -15.14 -17.15 -6.73
N THR A 110 -13.97 -17.48 -7.24
CA THR A 110 -12.67 -17.22 -6.59
C THR A 110 -12.07 -15.95 -7.21
N ILE A 111 -11.75 -14.99 -6.39
CA ILE A 111 -11.35 -13.63 -6.78
C ILE A 111 -9.91 -13.38 -6.35
N VAL A 112 -9.11 -12.72 -7.20
CA VAL A 112 -7.75 -12.27 -6.86
C VAL A 112 -7.81 -11.16 -5.82
N CYS A 113 -7.18 -11.39 -4.68
CA CYS A 113 -7.03 -10.37 -3.65
C CYS A 113 -6.03 -9.30 -4.09
N PRO A 114 -6.27 -8.04 -3.73
CA PRO A 114 -5.25 -7.02 -3.83
C PRO A 114 -4.01 -7.45 -3.05
N GLN A 115 -2.85 -7.43 -3.71
CA GLN A 115 -1.61 -7.80 -3.06
C GLN A 115 -1.12 -6.66 -2.18
N LYS A 116 -0.63 -6.99 -0.97
CA LYS A 116 -0.04 -5.98 -0.10
C LYS A 116 1.20 -5.40 -0.78
N LYS A 117 1.25 -4.08 -0.88
CA LYS A 117 2.41 -3.39 -1.43
C LYS A 117 3.55 -3.41 -0.42
N GLU A 118 4.71 -3.87 -0.87
CA GLU A 118 5.93 -3.84 -0.06
C GLU A 118 6.51 -2.43 -0.02
N ARG A 119 6.97 -2.02 1.14
CA ARG A 119 7.77 -0.80 1.31
C ARG A 119 9.09 -1.17 1.96
N ASP A 120 10.18 -0.80 1.31
CA ASP A 120 11.51 -0.91 1.89
C ASP A 120 11.69 0.18 2.94
N MET A 121 11.94 -0.23 4.18
CA MET A 121 12.14 0.70 5.29
C MET A 121 13.55 1.27 5.34
N SER A 122 14.49 0.69 4.61
CA SER A 122 15.87 1.18 4.53
C SER A 122 16.05 2.39 3.60
N VAL A 123 15.01 2.72 2.82
CA VAL A 123 15.06 3.79 1.82
C VAL A 123 14.18 4.96 2.24
N PHE A 124 14.79 6.14 2.33
CA PHE A 124 14.10 7.39 2.59
C PHE A 124 13.39 7.90 1.33
N ASN A 125 12.10 7.62 1.23
CA ASN A 125 11.28 8.08 0.10
C ASN A 125 9.98 8.73 0.58
N SER A 126 9.43 9.63 -0.27
CA SER A 126 8.04 10.08 -0.11
C SER A 126 7.06 8.97 -0.48
N PHE A 127 5.81 9.08 -0.05
CA PHE A 127 4.73 8.18 -0.47
C PHE A 127 4.60 8.11 -2.01
N SER A 128 4.63 9.27 -2.66
CA SER A 128 4.51 9.36 -4.12
C SER A 128 5.73 8.81 -4.85
N GLY A 129 6.94 9.02 -4.28
CA GLY A 129 8.18 8.47 -4.81
C GLY A 129 8.19 6.94 -4.78
N ASP A 130 7.87 6.35 -3.63
CA ASP A 130 7.76 4.89 -3.49
C ASP A 130 6.78 4.27 -4.49
N ALA A 131 5.62 4.90 -4.65
CA ALA A 131 4.60 4.41 -5.57
C ALA A 131 5.06 4.48 -7.03
N LYS A 132 5.67 5.59 -7.44
CA LYS A 132 6.18 5.80 -8.81
C LYS A 132 7.25 4.76 -9.17
N VAL A 133 8.19 4.47 -8.25
CA VAL A 133 9.26 3.46 -8.45
C VAL A 133 8.67 2.08 -8.71
N LYS A 134 7.53 1.75 -8.11
CA LYS A 134 6.85 0.46 -8.25
C LYS A 134 5.83 0.41 -9.38
N GLY A 135 5.71 1.48 -10.18
CA GLY A 135 4.74 1.58 -11.28
C GLY A 135 3.30 1.79 -10.81
N ASP A 136 3.08 2.08 -9.53
CA ASP A 136 1.76 2.41 -9.00
C ASP A 136 1.42 3.89 -9.27
N LYS A 137 0.12 4.18 -9.31
CA LYS A 137 -0.39 5.55 -9.46
C LYS A 137 -0.76 6.09 -8.08
N PRO A 138 0.10 6.94 -7.46
CA PRO A 138 -0.23 7.58 -6.20
C PRO A 138 -1.29 8.66 -6.40
N GLY A 139 -2.14 8.83 -5.39
CA GLY A 139 -3.12 9.90 -5.34
C GLY A 139 -3.40 10.35 -3.92
N SER A 140 -4.08 11.47 -3.79
CA SER A 140 -4.52 12.02 -2.51
C SER A 140 -5.89 12.66 -2.60
N ILE A 141 -6.65 12.57 -1.52
CA ILE A 141 -7.81 13.43 -1.27
C ILE A 141 -7.42 14.32 -0.09
N ILE A 142 -7.39 15.62 -0.30
CA ILE A 142 -7.06 16.59 0.74
C ILE A 142 -8.27 16.76 1.64
N LEU A 143 -8.13 16.41 2.92
CA LEU A 143 -9.18 16.62 3.92
C LEU A 143 -9.09 18.02 4.49
N HIS A 144 -7.90 18.48 4.82
CA HIS A 144 -7.61 19.86 5.13
C HIS A 144 -6.12 20.20 4.95
N CYS A 145 -5.86 21.50 4.75
CA CYS A 145 -4.55 22.13 4.91
C CYS A 145 -4.79 23.45 5.65
N LYS A 146 -4.28 23.58 6.86
CA LYS A 146 -4.55 24.73 7.73
C LYS A 146 -3.44 24.97 8.73
N GLU A 147 -3.32 26.20 9.22
CA GLU A 147 -2.49 26.54 10.36
C GLU A 147 -3.17 26.06 11.66
N VAL A 148 -2.40 25.48 12.56
CA VAL A 148 -2.84 25.02 13.88
C VAL A 148 -1.79 25.33 14.93
N GLU A 149 -2.18 25.33 16.20
CA GLU A 149 -1.24 25.42 17.32
C GLU A 149 -0.64 24.04 17.62
N ALA A 150 0.67 24.02 17.83
CA ALA A 150 1.40 22.79 18.16
C ALA A 150 0.97 22.25 19.53
N SER A 151 0.43 21.05 19.55
CA SER A 151 0.22 20.31 20.81
C SER A 151 1.56 19.96 21.45
N VAL A 152 1.58 19.52 22.69
CA VAL A 152 2.81 19.08 23.40
C VAL A 152 3.59 18.08 22.55
N LYS A 153 2.91 17.07 21.99
CA LYS A 153 3.53 16.05 21.13
C LYS A 153 4.13 16.63 19.86
N ILE A 154 3.36 17.47 19.14
CA ILE A 154 3.82 18.10 17.89
C ILE A 154 5.02 19.02 18.18
N ALA A 155 4.94 19.78 19.28
CA ALA A 155 6.00 20.70 19.69
C ALA A 155 7.32 19.95 19.98
N GLU A 156 7.22 18.81 20.69
CA GLU A 156 8.37 17.94 20.98
C GLU A 156 9.00 17.39 19.68
N MET A 157 8.19 16.84 18.77
CA MET A 157 8.65 16.23 17.53
C MET A 157 9.25 17.24 16.55
N LEU A 158 8.68 18.46 16.48
CA LEU A 158 9.17 19.52 15.59
C LEU A 158 10.18 20.46 16.26
N GLN A 159 10.50 20.26 17.56
CA GLN A 159 11.39 21.13 18.36
C GLN A 159 10.95 22.59 18.30
N VAL A 160 9.66 22.84 18.44
CA VAL A 160 9.05 24.17 18.53
C VAL A 160 8.41 24.36 19.91
N GLU A 161 7.93 25.54 20.24
CA GLU A 161 7.23 25.76 21.49
C GLU A 161 5.79 25.22 21.44
N THR A 162 5.27 24.73 22.56
CA THR A 162 3.85 24.36 22.67
C THR A 162 2.96 25.60 22.39
N GLY A 163 1.99 25.46 21.50
CA GLY A 163 1.16 26.56 21.02
C GLY A 163 1.76 27.35 19.86
N GLU A 164 2.99 27.08 19.46
CA GLU A 164 3.58 27.69 18.25
C GLU A 164 2.81 27.24 17.00
N LYS A 165 2.74 28.12 16.02
CA LYS A 165 2.02 27.86 14.77
C LYS A 165 2.76 26.88 13.87
N VAL A 166 2.05 25.83 13.45
CA VAL A 166 2.50 24.84 12.48
C VAL A 166 1.41 24.59 11.44
N TYR A 167 1.74 24.02 10.31
CA TYR A 167 0.76 23.69 9.25
C TYR A 167 0.37 22.24 9.36
N SER A 168 -0.95 21.95 9.49
CA SER A 168 -1.51 20.60 9.41
C SER A 168 -2.04 20.33 8.01
N LEU A 169 -1.53 19.28 7.36
CA LEU A 169 -1.97 18.75 6.07
C LEU A 169 -2.50 17.33 6.28
N LYS A 170 -3.82 17.16 6.23
CA LYS A 170 -4.48 15.86 6.40
C LYS A 170 -4.99 15.33 5.06
N ARG A 171 -4.66 14.09 4.74
CA ARG A 171 -4.95 13.48 3.44
C ARG A 171 -5.35 12.02 3.56
N LEU A 172 -6.31 11.60 2.73
CA LEU A 172 -6.43 10.20 2.38
C LEU A 172 -5.42 9.89 1.26
N ARG A 173 -4.65 8.81 1.44
CA ARG A 173 -3.66 8.39 0.43
C ARG A 173 -4.22 7.26 -0.39
N LEU A 174 -4.09 7.39 -1.71
CA LEU A 174 -4.60 6.41 -2.66
C LEU A 174 -3.44 5.77 -3.44
N LEU A 175 -3.60 4.48 -3.74
CA LEU A 175 -2.81 3.79 -4.76
C LEU A 175 -3.78 3.19 -5.78
N ASN A 176 -3.55 3.46 -7.06
CA ASN A 176 -4.38 2.98 -8.16
C ASN A 176 -5.88 3.26 -7.94
N GLY A 177 -6.21 4.42 -7.37
CA GLY A 177 -7.57 4.85 -7.06
C GLY A 177 -8.19 4.28 -5.78
N ARG A 178 -7.48 3.42 -5.03
CA ARG A 178 -7.96 2.85 -3.75
C ARG A 178 -7.37 3.58 -2.56
N ILE A 179 -8.21 3.90 -1.58
CA ILE A 179 -7.76 4.45 -0.29
C ILE A 179 -7.00 3.36 0.46
N ILE A 180 -5.75 3.66 0.85
CA ILE A 180 -4.88 2.74 1.58
C ILE A 180 -4.41 3.28 2.93
N ALA A 181 -4.47 4.60 3.14
CA ALA A 181 -4.05 5.21 4.39
C ALA A 181 -4.71 6.56 4.64
N LEU A 182 -4.76 6.92 5.92
CA LEU A 182 -4.94 8.28 6.40
C LEU A 182 -3.57 8.82 6.83
N ASN A 183 -3.21 9.99 6.33
CA ASN A 183 -1.99 10.68 6.66
C ASN A 183 -2.32 12.05 7.24
N GLU A 184 -1.78 12.36 8.40
CA GLU A 184 -1.81 13.70 8.98
C GLU A 184 -0.37 14.15 9.22
N THR A 185 0.00 15.26 8.57
CA THR A 185 1.36 15.78 8.55
C THR A 185 1.38 17.18 9.14
N TYR A 186 2.30 17.42 10.06
CA TYR A 186 2.56 18.72 10.64
C TYR A 186 3.90 19.26 10.15
N VAL A 187 3.88 20.43 9.53
CA VAL A 187 5.06 21.07 8.98
C VAL A 187 5.39 22.31 9.81
N SER A 188 6.66 22.48 10.16
CA SER A 188 7.12 23.57 10.99
C SER A 188 6.80 24.95 10.34
N GLY A 189 6.21 25.86 11.12
CA GLY A 189 5.98 27.24 10.68
C GLY A 189 7.26 28.06 10.51
N ARG A 190 8.39 27.57 10.99
CA ARG A 190 9.71 28.27 10.92
C ARG A 190 10.39 28.17 9.56
N LEU A 191 9.77 27.50 8.58
CA LEU A 191 10.39 27.31 7.24
C LEU A 191 10.39 28.56 6.37
N GLY A 192 9.68 29.63 6.77
CA GLY A 192 9.69 30.92 6.06
C GLY A 192 8.68 31.02 4.92
N PHE A 193 7.82 30.05 4.73
CA PHE A 193 6.69 30.08 3.80
C PHE A 193 5.46 29.41 4.41
N ALA A 194 4.28 29.70 3.84
CA ALA A 194 3.02 29.15 4.30
C ALA A 194 2.62 27.97 3.41
N LEU A 195 2.09 26.88 4.00
CA LEU A 195 1.41 25.84 3.26
C LEU A 195 -0.06 26.23 3.09
N ARG A 196 -0.54 26.29 1.85
CA ARG A 196 -1.91 26.64 1.53
C ARG A 196 -2.62 25.45 0.90
N GLY A 197 -3.92 25.29 1.15
CA GLY A 197 -4.70 24.21 0.57
C GLY A 197 -4.72 24.23 -0.97
N GLU A 198 -4.61 25.41 -1.57
CA GLU A 198 -4.55 25.63 -3.01
C GLU A 198 -3.25 25.13 -3.67
N ASP A 199 -2.18 24.95 -2.87
CA ASP A 199 -0.88 24.43 -3.34
C ASP A 199 -0.90 22.90 -3.51
N PHE A 200 -1.94 22.23 -3.02
CA PHE A 200 -2.02 20.77 -3.02
C PHE A 200 -3.23 20.28 -3.80
N ASP A 201 -2.98 19.47 -4.79
CA ASP A 201 -3.98 18.70 -5.52
C ASP A 201 -3.88 17.19 -5.20
N SER A 202 -4.58 16.37 -6.00
CA SER A 202 -4.56 14.92 -5.85
C SER A 202 -3.19 14.29 -6.12
N THR A 203 -2.26 14.99 -6.75
CA THR A 203 -0.95 14.47 -7.21
C THR A 203 0.24 15.12 -6.53
N THR A 204 0.05 16.28 -5.88
CA THR A 204 1.13 17.06 -5.27
C THR A 204 1.83 16.29 -4.15
N SER A 205 3.14 16.09 -4.30
CA SER A 205 4.01 15.53 -3.27
C SER A 205 4.46 16.63 -2.30
N LEU A 206 4.26 16.42 -0.99
CA LEU A 206 4.75 17.38 0.02
C LEU A 206 6.28 17.53 -0.06
N TYR A 207 7.02 16.46 -0.30
CA TYR A 207 8.48 16.51 -0.36
C TYR A 207 8.97 17.26 -1.59
N GLU A 208 8.35 17.04 -2.75
CA GLU A 208 8.63 17.84 -3.97
C GLU A 208 8.28 19.32 -3.75
N TYR A 209 7.18 19.61 -3.03
CA TYR A 209 6.80 20.98 -2.67
C TYR A 209 7.82 21.63 -1.73
N LEU A 210 8.29 20.95 -0.70
CA LEU A 210 9.33 21.44 0.22
C LEU A 210 10.64 21.72 -0.52
N GLU A 211 11.05 20.83 -1.42
CA GLU A 211 12.25 20.97 -2.24
C GLU A 211 12.18 22.19 -3.16
N GLN A 212 11.03 22.44 -3.80
CA GLN A 212 10.77 23.64 -4.61
C GLN A 212 10.88 24.94 -3.80
N HIS A 213 10.65 24.87 -2.48
CA HIS A 213 10.83 26.00 -1.56
C HIS A 213 12.23 26.02 -0.89
N GLY A 214 13.18 25.26 -1.42
CA GLY A 214 14.58 25.26 -0.97
C GLY A 214 14.85 24.41 0.28
N ILE A 215 13.90 23.57 0.71
CA ILE A 215 14.10 22.66 1.84
C ILE A 215 14.57 21.30 1.30
N VAL A 216 15.84 21.00 1.48
CA VAL A 216 16.44 19.72 1.12
C VAL A 216 16.36 18.78 2.32
N LEU A 217 15.62 17.68 2.17
CA LEU A 217 15.45 16.69 3.23
C LEU A 217 16.66 15.75 3.28
N GLY A 218 17.16 15.46 4.49
CA GLY A 218 18.37 14.68 4.73
C GLY A 218 18.12 13.30 5.31
N SER A 219 17.31 13.22 6.36
CA SER A 219 17.04 11.96 7.08
C SER A 219 15.65 11.95 7.68
N ALA A 220 15.25 10.79 8.19
CA ALA A 220 14.02 10.64 8.96
C ALA A 220 14.16 9.55 10.03
N ASP A 221 13.51 9.78 11.16
CA ASP A 221 13.26 8.75 12.18
C ASP A 221 11.84 8.22 12.02
N GLU A 222 11.67 6.91 12.04
CA GLU A 222 10.37 6.26 11.95
C GLU A 222 10.14 5.29 13.10
N THR A 223 8.92 5.29 13.61
CA THR A 223 8.39 4.21 14.44
C THR A 223 7.21 3.54 13.76
N VAL A 224 7.09 2.23 13.92
CA VAL A 224 6.00 1.44 13.34
C VAL A 224 5.34 0.60 14.42
N GLU A 225 4.02 0.72 14.53
CA GLU A 225 3.21 0.01 15.50
C GLU A 225 1.97 -0.62 14.85
N ALA A 226 1.43 -1.66 15.47
CA ALA A 226 0.10 -2.17 15.13
C ALA A 226 -0.93 -1.54 16.06
N LYS A 227 -1.95 -0.87 15.51
CA LYS A 227 -3.04 -0.23 16.26
C LYS A 227 -4.39 -0.63 15.69
N MET A 228 -5.42 -0.69 16.53
CA MET A 228 -6.80 -0.81 16.05
C MET A 228 -7.31 0.55 15.60
N ALA A 229 -8.08 0.56 14.50
CA ALA A 229 -8.71 1.78 14.03
C ALA A 229 -9.65 2.36 15.09
N THR A 230 -9.41 3.61 15.51
CA THR A 230 -10.33 4.36 16.38
C THR A 230 -11.61 4.70 15.65
N SER A 231 -12.65 5.14 16.38
CA SER A 231 -13.91 5.58 15.76
C SER A 231 -13.72 6.75 14.79
N GLU A 232 -12.74 7.61 15.03
CA GLU A 232 -12.40 8.73 14.15
C GLU A 232 -11.74 8.22 12.86
N ILE A 233 -10.68 7.40 12.97
CA ILE A 233 -9.97 6.82 11.83
C ILE A 233 -10.91 5.95 10.98
N ARG A 234 -11.79 5.17 11.63
CA ARG A 234 -12.82 4.39 10.93
C ARG A 234 -13.71 5.25 10.04
N ARG A 235 -14.19 6.36 10.58
CA ARG A 235 -15.06 7.29 9.83
C ARG A 235 -14.33 7.90 8.64
N GLU A 236 -13.08 8.31 8.83
CA GLU A 236 -12.29 8.95 7.78
C GLU A 236 -11.83 7.96 6.70
N LEU A 237 -11.50 6.72 7.07
CA LEU A 237 -11.14 5.65 6.14
C LEU A 237 -12.36 4.87 5.60
N PHE A 238 -13.58 5.27 5.96
CA PHE A 238 -14.84 4.61 5.55
C PHE A 238 -14.90 3.12 5.91
N LEU A 239 -14.40 2.73 7.08
CA LEU A 239 -14.41 1.35 7.53
C LEU A 239 -15.73 1.03 8.25
N GLU A 240 -16.39 -0.05 7.84
CA GLU A 240 -17.62 -0.54 8.48
C GLU A 240 -17.38 -1.00 9.92
N GLU A 241 -16.22 -1.63 10.16
CA GLU A 241 -15.81 -2.15 11.45
C GLU A 241 -14.36 -1.73 11.81
N SER A 242 -13.99 -1.88 13.07
CA SER A 242 -12.60 -1.63 13.49
C SER A 242 -11.68 -2.71 12.94
N LYS A 243 -10.65 -2.27 12.23
CA LYS A 243 -9.61 -3.13 11.63
C LYS A 243 -8.24 -2.80 12.21
N PRO A 244 -7.32 -3.78 12.21
CA PRO A 244 -5.93 -3.49 12.52
C PRO A 244 -5.32 -2.60 11.44
N LEU A 245 -4.49 -1.65 11.88
CA LEU A 245 -3.75 -0.71 11.07
C LEU A 245 -2.25 -0.90 11.31
N VAL A 246 -1.46 -0.62 10.30
CA VAL A 246 -0.04 -0.33 10.48
C VAL A 246 0.07 1.18 10.71
N TYR A 247 0.31 1.56 11.96
CA TYR A 247 0.48 2.95 12.37
C TYR A 247 1.95 3.32 12.33
N LYS A 248 2.25 4.46 11.74
CA LYS A 248 3.62 4.94 11.60
C LYS A 248 3.71 6.40 11.97
N GLU A 249 4.65 6.73 12.84
CA GLU A 249 5.10 8.10 13.06
C GLU A 249 6.43 8.31 12.38
N ARG A 250 6.62 9.51 11.81
CA ARG A 250 7.88 9.90 11.18
C ARG A 250 8.20 11.35 11.54
N VAL A 251 9.43 11.59 11.94
CA VAL A 251 10.02 12.93 11.98
C VAL A 251 11.03 13.01 10.85
N THR A 252 10.88 14.02 9.99
CA THR A 252 11.77 14.26 8.84
C THR A 252 12.62 15.48 9.10
N TYR A 253 13.91 15.36 8.82
CA TYR A 253 14.92 16.39 9.06
C TYR A 253 15.49 16.94 7.75
N ASP A 254 15.88 18.21 7.76
CA ASP A 254 16.65 18.81 6.67
C ASP A 254 18.12 18.34 6.71
N MET A 255 18.93 18.79 5.74
CA MET A 255 20.36 18.46 5.67
C MET A 255 21.18 19.00 6.86
N ASN A 256 20.63 19.90 7.67
CA ASN A 256 21.26 20.44 8.87
C ASN A 256 20.78 19.75 10.15
N GLY A 257 19.96 18.72 10.03
CA GLY A 257 19.39 17.98 11.16
C GLY A 257 18.25 18.72 11.89
N ARG A 258 17.64 19.74 11.27
CA ARG A 258 16.48 20.43 11.85
C ARG A 258 15.20 19.71 11.48
N PRO A 259 14.28 19.45 12.41
CA PRO A 259 12.99 18.83 12.10
C PRO A 259 12.14 19.78 11.24
N VAL A 260 11.67 19.26 10.11
CA VAL A 260 10.86 19.97 9.12
C VAL A 260 9.41 19.53 9.19
N GLU A 261 9.22 18.23 9.37
CA GLU A 261 7.92 17.54 9.30
C GLU A 261 7.81 16.51 10.41
N PHE A 262 6.63 16.43 11.02
CA PHE A 262 6.18 15.30 11.80
C PHE A 262 4.90 14.74 11.18
N SER A 263 4.82 13.43 10.96
CA SER A 263 3.62 12.81 10.38
C SER A 263 3.16 11.57 11.11
N GLU A 264 1.84 11.43 11.20
CA GLU A 264 1.12 10.27 11.69
C GLU A 264 0.39 9.60 10.52
N ASN A 265 0.67 8.33 10.30
CA ASN A 265 0.18 7.60 9.14
C ASN A 265 -0.52 6.33 9.59
N SER A 266 -1.78 6.16 9.22
CA SER A 266 -2.61 4.98 9.51
C SER A 266 -2.86 4.21 8.23
N TYR A 267 -2.06 3.16 7.96
CA TYR A 267 -2.20 2.31 6.78
C TYR A 267 -3.13 1.14 7.05
N LEU A 268 -3.98 0.80 6.08
CA LEU A 268 -4.77 -0.42 6.13
C LEU A 268 -3.83 -1.64 6.08
N SER A 269 -3.91 -2.52 7.08
CA SER A 269 -3.02 -3.67 7.21
C SER A 269 -3.18 -4.72 6.11
N ASP A 270 -4.29 -4.70 5.37
CA ASP A 270 -4.55 -5.55 4.21
C ASP A 270 -3.96 -4.99 2.91
N SER A 271 -3.52 -3.72 2.89
CA SER A 271 -3.03 -3.03 1.70
C SER A 271 -1.52 -2.81 1.70
N TYR A 272 -0.87 -2.91 2.86
CA TYR A 272 0.53 -2.53 3.02
C TYR A 272 1.32 -3.51 3.89
N LYS A 273 2.57 -3.81 3.49
CA LYS A 273 3.56 -4.53 4.31
C LYS A 273 4.92 -3.84 4.22
N TYR A 274 5.70 -3.93 5.29
CA TYR A 274 7.05 -3.43 5.32
C TYR A 274 8.05 -4.54 5.09
N TYR A 275 9.09 -4.24 4.33
CA TYR A 275 10.23 -5.12 4.07
C TYR A 275 11.50 -4.45 4.63
N ILE A 276 12.30 -5.22 5.33
CA ILE A 276 13.63 -4.82 5.81
C ILE A 276 14.61 -5.93 5.45
N HIS A 277 15.69 -5.57 4.78
CA HIS A 277 16.81 -6.48 4.57
C HIS A 277 17.85 -6.25 5.67
N ILE A 278 18.12 -7.28 6.45
CA ILE A 278 19.08 -7.21 7.57
C ILE A 278 20.28 -8.09 7.20
N THR A 279 21.46 -7.47 7.11
CA THR A 279 22.74 -8.17 6.93
C THR A 279 23.44 -8.31 8.27
N ASN A 280 23.95 -9.50 8.57
CA ASN A 280 24.84 -9.68 9.71
C ASN A 280 26.25 -9.18 9.33
N VAL A 281 26.59 -7.98 9.76
CA VAL A 281 27.97 -7.48 9.70
C VAL A 281 28.75 -8.19 10.79
N ARG A 282 29.35 -9.34 10.48
CA ARG A 282 30.41 -9.90 11.34
C ARG A 282 31.51 -8.86 11.38
N GLY A 283 31.73 -8.25 12.53
CA GLY A 283 32.79 -7.30 12.73
C GLY A 283 34.11 -7.92 12.25
N GLU A 284 34.80 -7.23 11.35
CA GLU A 284 36.19 -7.53 11.06
C GLU A 284 36.92 -7.45 12.39
N GLY A 285 37.41 -8.61 12.83
CA GLY A 285 38.11 -8.74 14.10
C GLY A 285 39.27 -7.76 14.11
N ASN A 286 39.28 -6.90 15.11
CA ASN A 286 40.43 -6.09 15.50
C ASN A 286 41.61 -7.06 15.73
N THR A 287 42.43 -7.29 14.70
CA THR A 287 43.74 -7.92 14.82
C THR A 287 44.64 -6.92 15.54
N GLY A 288 44.52 -6.90 16.86
CA GLY A 288 45.44 -6.16 17.71
C GLY A 288 46.86 -6.69 17.48
N GLU A 289 47.66 -5.93 16.78
CA GLU A 289 49.10 -6.07 16.85
C GLU A 289 49.53 -5.75 18.31
N LYS A 290 50.03 -6.80 18.96
CA LYS A 290 50.82 -6.64 20.18
C LYS A 290 52.23 -6.27 19.74
N VAL A 291 52.70 -5.13 20.10
CA VAL A 291 54.10 -4.79 20.33
C VAL A 291 54.34 -4.58 21.80
#